data_36245a55b26da140835ae75215292863
#
_entry.id   36245a55b26da140835ae75215292863
#
_cell.length_a   1.000
_cell.length_b   1.000
_cell.length_c   1.000
_cell.angle_alpha   90.00
_cell.angle_beta   90.00
_cell.angle_gamma   90.00
#
_symmetry.space_group_name_H-M   'P 1'
#
loop_
_entity.id
_entity.type
_entity.pdbx_description
1 polymer ?
#
loop_
_entity_poly.entity_id
_entity_poly.type
_entity_poly.pdbx_seq_one_letter_code
_entity_poly.pdbx_strand_id
1 'polypeptide(L)'
;CASLSEEQASLFLDLPNLVSVDENGMVNKAKNIKRSNDIPLIHWIVEFDKGDTITVDGTTFTCPKSNRFIATYDPLNFILHIDETFASCLSDESINYDYIILSGYQMLQQELSDKTLGTDRIDASIKVLEKWVNSNKNHILHLEMASTQDVVIRKNLLDNLATKVDSLGFNERELIDLLEVI
;
A
#
# COMPACT_ATOMS: atom_id res chain seq x y z
N CYS A 1 -6.95 -1.76 10.00
CA CYS A 1 -8.31 -2.27 9.72
C CYS A 1 -8.35 -2.75 8.28
N ALA A 2 -8.74 -3.99 8.04
CA ALA A 2 -8.99 -4.49 6.70
C ALA A 2 -10.48 -4.34 6.38
N SER A 3 -10.80 -3.77 5.21
CA SER A 3 -12.15 -3.85 4.66
C SER A 3 -12.27 -5.19 3.95
N LEU A 4 -13.24 -6.00 4.35
CA LEU A 4 -13.47 -7.32 3.78
C LEU A 4 -14.86 -7.36 3.15
N SER A 5 -15.00 -8.02 2.01
CA SER A 5 -16.32 -8.36 1.47
C SER A 5 -17.04 -9.30 2.43
N GLU A 6 -18.36 -9.42 2.28
CA GLU A 6 -19.16 -10.31 3.14
C GLU A 6 -18.71 -11.78 3.01
N GLU A 7 -18.35 -12.20 1.81
CA GLU A 7 -17.81 -13.52 1.52
C GLU A 7 -16.45 -13.74 2.18
N GLN A 8 -15.54 -12.80 2.05
CA GLN A 8 -14.24 -12.84 2.73
C GLN A 8 -14.38 -12.84 4.24
N ALA A 9 -15.25 -11.97 4.80
CA ALA A 9 -15.49 -11.91 6.23
C ALA A 9 -16.04 -13.23 6.78
N SER A 10 -16.87 -13.95 6.03
CA SER A 10 -17.40 -15.25 6.45
C SER A 10 -16.29 -16.31 6.56
N LEU A 11 -15.33 -16.30 5.65
CA LEU A 11 -14.17 -17.21 5.69
C LEU A 11 -13.30 -16.97 6.93
N PHE A 12 -13.18 -15.72 7.36
CA PHE A 12 -12.35 -15.37 8.53
C PHE A 12 -13.03 -15.60 9.87
N LEU A 13 -14.38 -15.60 9.94
CA LEU A 13 -15.10 -15.80 11.19
C LEU A 13 -14.82 -17.14 11.86
N ASP A 14 -14.49 -18.16 11.08
CA ASP A 14 -14.19 -19.52 11.55
C ASP A 14 -12.70 -19.75 11.84
N LEU A 15 -11.82 -18.76 11.54
CA LEU A 15 -10.40 -18.89 11.84
C LEU A 15 -10.13 -18.63 13.33
N PRO A 16 -9.54 -19.61 14.03
CA PRO A 16 -9.28 -19.49 15.48
C PRO A 16 -8.23 -18.41 15.82
N ASN A 17 -7.47 -17.97 14.82
CA ASN A 17 -6.34 -17.03 15.00
C ASN A 17 -6.69 -15.59 14.65
N LEU A 18 -7.92 -15.29 14.25
CA LEU A 18 -8.31 -13.92 14.02
C LEU A 18 -8.54 -13.22 15.36
N VAL A 19 -7.76 -12.20 15.62
CA VAL A 19 -7.75 -11.50 16.90
C VAL A 19 -8.03 -10.01 16.73
N SER A 20 -8.57 -9.42 17.79
CA SER A 20 -8.61 -7.96 17.98
C SER A 20 -7.91 -7.62 19.30
N VAL A 21 -7.33 -6.44 19.36
CA VAL A 21 -6.73 -5.92 20.59
C VAL A 21 -7.72 -4.93 21.20
N ASP A 22 -8.04 -5.08 22.48
CA ASP A 22 -8.92 -4.16 23.19
C ASP A 22 -8.13 -2.93 23.76
N GLU A 23 -8.86 -2.02 24.36
CA GLU A 23 -8.31 -0.79 24.95
C GLU A 23 -7.26 -0.99 26.04
N ASN A 24 -7.18 -2.21 26.60
CA ASN A 24 -6.21 -2.58 27.62
C ASN A 24 -5.01 -3.33 27.02
N GLY A 25 -4.93 -3.44 25.69
CA GLY A 25 -3.90 -4.20 24.99
C GLY A 25 -4.11 -5.72 25.03
N MET A 26 -5.27 -6.20 25.50
CA MET A 26 -5.57 -7.62 25.58
C MET A 26 -6.02 -8.15 24.22
N VAL A 27 -5.44 -9.27 23.83
CA VAL A 27 -5.75 -9.94 22.58
C VAL A 27 -7.02 -10.79 22.76
N ASN A 28 -8.04 -10.51 21.97
CA ASN A 28 -9.32 -11.19 22.01
C ASN A 28 -9.65 -11.75 20.61
N LYS A 29 -10.56 -12.74 20.56
CA LYS A 29 -11.13 -13.17 19.29
C LYS A 29 -11.91 -11.99 18.68
N ALA A 30 -11.72 -11.70 17.41
CA ALA A 30 -12.43 -10.62 16.73
C ALA A 30 -13.95 -10.88 16.77
N LYS A 31 -14.68 -10.01 17.46
CA LYS A 31 -16.15 -10.14 17.64
C LYS A 31 -16.92 -9.39 16.55
N ASN A 32 -16.32 -8.33 16.00
CA ASN A 32 -16.97 -7.46 15.04
C ASN A 32 -16.01 -7.22 13.87
N ILE A 33 -16.28 -7.86 12.75
CA ILE A 33 -15.62 -7.57 11.49
C ILE A 33 -16.54 -6.62 10.72
N LYS A 34 -16.06 -5.41 10.40
CA LYS A 34 -16.80 -4.49 9.55
C LYS A 34 -16.87 -5.11 8.15
N ARG A 35 -18.07 -5.39 7.70
CA ARG A 35 -18.33 -5.95 6.38
C ARG A 35 -18.63 -4.83 5.41
N SER A 36 -18.12 -4.96 4.20
CA SER A 36 -18.44 -4.11 3.07
C SER A 36 -19.08 -4.98 1.98
N ASN A 37 -20.05 -4.41 1.27
CA ASN A 37 -20.65 -5.06 0.10
C ASN A 37 -19.80 -4.88 -1.16
N ASP A 38 -18.60 -4.34 -1.01
CA ASP A 38 -17.69 -4.10 -2.12
C ASP A 38 -17.12 -5.42 -2.67
N ILE A 39 -16.75 -5.38 -3.93
CA ILE A 39 -16.05 -6.50 -4.57
C ILE A 39 -14.73 -6.73 -3.83
N PRO A 40 -14.40 -7.98 -3.48
CA PRO A 40 -13.17 -8.28 -2.74
C PRO A 40 -11.94 -7.82 -3.51
N LEU A 41 -11.00 -7.20 -2.80
CA LEU A 41 -9.69 -6.89 -3.34
C LEU A 41 -8.91 -8.21 -3.47
N ILE A 42 -8.43 -8.51 -4.67
CA ILE A 42 -7.74 -9.77 -4.96
C ILE A 42 -6.39 -9.49 -5.59
N HIS A 43 -5.36 -10.07 -4.99
CA HIS A 43 -4.02 -10.16 -5.58
C HIS A 43 -3.71 -11.64 -5.78
N TRP A 44 -3.65 -12.08 -7.02
CA TRP A 44 -3.22 -13.43 -7.37
C TRP A 44 -1.73 -13.41 -7.69
N ILE A 45 -0.98 -14.15 -6.90
CA ILE A 45 0.47 -14.26 -7.04
C ILE A 45 0.78 -15.67 -7.50
N VAL A 46 1.38 -15.79 -8.68
CA VAL A 46 1.91 -17.04 -9.22
C VAL A 46 3.43 -16.93 -9.20
N GLU A 47 4.07 -17.75 -8.39
CA GLU A 47 5.52 -17.83 -8.30
C GLU A 47 6.01 -19.07 -9.07
N PHE A 48 7.14 -18.94 -9.74
CA PHE A 48 7.78 -19.99 -10.49
C PHE A 48 9.29 -19.88 -10.44
N ASP A 49 9.95 -21.03 -10.42
CA ASP A 49 11.39 -21.14 -10.34
C ASP A 49 12.03 -21.32 -11.72
N LYS A 50 13.31 -21.00 -11.81
CA LYS A 50 14.12 -21.32 -13.00
C LYS A 50 14.09 -22.83 -13.23
N GLY A 51 13.68 -23.21 -14.43
CA GLY A 51 13.56 -24.60 -14.85
C GLY A 51 12.14 -25.18 -14.75
N ASP A 52 11.21 -24.47 -14.09
CA ASP A 52 9.81 -24.86 -14.11
C ASP A 52 9.27 -24.85 -15.53
N THR A 53 8.36 -25.76 -15.81
CA THR A 53 7.78 -25.91 -17.14
C THR A 53 6.27 -25.80 -17.14
N ILE A 54 5.72 -25.16 -18.18
CA ILE A 54 4.29 -25.13 -18.45
C ILE A 54 4.06 -25.58 -19.91
N THR A 55 3.05 -26.42 -20.12
CA THR A 55 2.66 -26.84 -21.48
C THR A 55 1.32 -26.21 -21.83
N VAL A 56 1.30 -25.48 -22.92
CA VAL A 56 0.10 -24.84 -23.47
C VAL A 56 -0.02 -25.27 -24.93
N ASP A 57 -1.17 -25.83 -25.30
CA ASP A 57 -1.46 -26.31 -26.65
C ASP A 57 -0.35 -27.21 -27.25
N GLY A 58 0.18 -28.11 -26.40
CA GLY A 58 1.25 -29.07 -26.81
C GLY A 58 2.65 -28.46 -26.90
N THR A 59 2.82 -27.17 -26.68
CA THR A 59 4.14 -26.49 -26.61
C THR A 59 4.58 -26.32 -25.18
N THR A 60 5.77 -26.81 -24.86
CA THR A 60 6.36 -26.67 -23.52
C THR A 60 7.28 -25.47 -23.44
N PHE A 61 7.01 -24.60 -22.50
CA PHE A 61 7.83 -23.46 -22.15
C PHE A 61 8.58 -23.76 -20.86
N THR A 62 9.86 -23.44 -20.83
CA THR A 62 10.69 -23.56 -19.63
C THR A 62 11.02 -22.18 -19.09
N CYS A 63 10.85 -22.00 -17.79
CA CYS A 63 11.14 -20.74 -17.12
C CYS A 63 12.67 -20.48 -17.10
N PRO A 64 13.17 -19.42 -17.75
CA PRO A 64 14.61 -19.15 -17.82
C PRO A 64 15.17 -18.54 -16.53
N LYS A 65 14.30 -18.00 -15.67
CA LYS A 65 14.69 -17.25 -14.45
C LYS A 65 13.53 -17.30 -13.45
N SER A 66 13.83 -17.54 -12.17
CA SER A 66 12.83 -17.42 -11.10
C SER A 66 12.20 -16.02 -11.10
N ASN A 67 10.87 -15.99 -11.03
CA ASN A 67 10.10 -14.76 -11.06
C ASN A 67 8.70 -14.99 -10.47
N ARG A 68 7.89 -13.94 -10.44
CA ARG A 68 6.48 -14.02 -10.06
C ARG A 68 5.63 -13.17 -11.00
N PHE A 69 4.40 -13.61 -11.20
CA PHE A 69 3.36 -12.85 -11.86
C PHE A 69 2.30 -12.48 -10.83
N ILE A 70 1.89 -11.23 -10.80
CA ILE A 70 0.86 -10.73 -9.89
C ILE A 70 -0.29 -10.18 -10.72
N ALA A 71 -1.46 -10.81 -10.60
CA ALA A 71 -2.69 -10.29 -11.14
C ALA A 71 -3.49 -9.62 -10.01
N THR A 72 -3.82 -8.35 -10.20
CA THR A 72 -4.41 -7.53 -9.15
C THR A 72 -5.78 -7.01 -9.58
N TYR A 73 -6.78 -7.18 -8.72
CA TYR A 73 -8.00 -6.41 -8.75
C TYR A 73 -8.10 -5.63 -7.43
N ASP A 74 -7.64 -4.39 -7.44
CA ASP A 74 -7.56 -3.53 -6.27
C ASP A 74 -7.75 -2.05 -6.67
N PRO A 75 -9.00 -1.62 -6.92
CA PRO A 75 -9.28 -0.25 -7.33
C PRO A 75 -8.85 0.81 -6.30
N LEU A 76 -8.75 0.47 -5.01
CA LEU A 76 -8.30 1.41 -3.98
C LEU A 76 -6.81 1.70 -4.08
N ASN A 77 -6.02 0.73 -4.54
CA ASN A 77 -4.59 0.90 -4.77
C ASN A 77 -4.31 1.94 -5.88
N PHE A 78 -5.17 1.98 -6.91
CA PHE A 78 -5.02 2.92 -8.02
C PHE A 78 -5.35 4.37 -7.66
N ILE A 79 -6.10 4.61 -6.59
CA ILE A 79 -6.50 5.96 -6.15
C ILE A 79 -5.80 6.39 -4.87
N LEU A 80 -4.86 5.60 -4.36
CA LEU A 80 -4.16 5.83 -3.08
C LEU A 80 -5.15 6.21 -1.96
N HIS A 81 -6.06 5.30 -1.67
CA HIS A 81 -7.07 5.53 -0.63
C HIS A 81 -6.43 5.43 0.76
N ILE A 82 -6.50 6.52 1.51
CA ILE A 82 -6.14 6.53 2.93
C ILE A 82 -7.42 6.47 3.76
N ASP A 83 -7.59 5.41 4.55
CA ASP A 83 -8.75 5.26 5.43
C ASP A 83 -8.76 6.37 6.49
N GLU A 84 -9.87 7.11 6.57
CA GLU A 84 -9.99 8.25 7.48
C GLU A 84 -9.91 7.87 8.95
N THR A 85 -10.40 6.68 9.31
CA THR A 85 -10.32 6.17 10.68
C THR A 85 -8.88 5.88 11.05
N PHE A 86 -8.13 5.24 10.13
CA PHE A 86 -6.71 4.99 10.32
C PHE A 86 -5.92 6.30 10.43
N ALA A 87 -6.15 7.25 9.52
CA ALA A 87 -5.50 8.55 9.57
C ALA A 87 -5.79 9.30 10.88
N SER A 88 -7.02 9.20 11.39
CA SER A 88 -7.40 9.80 12.68
C SER A 88 -6.72 9.13 13.85
N CYS A 89 -6.60 7.80 13.86
CA CYS A 89 -5.88 7.07 14.90
C CYS A 89 -4.41 7.47 14.98
N LEU A 90 -3.75 7.69 13.83
CA LEU A 90 -2.36 8.13 13.80
C LEU A 90 -2.17 9.59 14.28
N SER A 91 -3.24 10.37 14.31
CA SER A 91 -3.23 11.74 14.84
C SER A 91 -3.57 11.82 16.33
N ASP A 92 -3.85 10.68 16.98
CA ASP A 92 -4.17 10.62 18.41
C ASP A 92 -2.87 10.74 19.24
N GLU A 93 -2.76 11.80 20.00
CA GLU A 93 -1.58 12.09 20.85
C GLU A 93 -1.36 11.06 21.97
N SER A 94 -2.36 10.24 22.28
CA SER A 94 -2.22 9.14 23.24
C SER A 94 -1.50 7.92 22.67
N ILE A 95 -1.37 7.84 21.34
CA ILE A 95 -0.71 6.74 20.65
C ILE A 95 0.67 7.22 20.19
N ASN A 96 1.71 6.53 20.62
CA ASN A 96 3.09 6.88 20.29
C ASN A 96 3.60 5.91 19.21
N TYR A 97 4.12 6.46 18.13
CA TYR A 97 4.73 5.71 17.02
C TYR A 97 6.20 6.12 16.91
N ASP A 98 7.09 5.16 16.82
CA ASP A 98 8.52 5.41 16.61
C ASP A 98 8.84 5.54 15.11
N TYR A 99 8.04 4.89 14.27
CA TYR A 99 8.32 4.80 12.84
C TYR A 99 7.02 4.81 12.02
N ILE A 100 6.99 5.63 10.98
CA ILE A 100 5.88 5.70 10.02
C ILE A 100 6.44 5.46 8.62
N ILE A 101 5.91 4.46 7.94
CA ILE A 101 6.28 4.11 6.56
C ILE A 101 5.16 4.54 5.63
N LEU A 102 5.50 5.38 4.67
CA LEU A 102 4.63 5.77 3.55
C LEU A 102 5.02 4.94 2.33
N SER A 103 4.03 4.34 1.67
CA SER A 103 4.21 3.50 0.50
C SER A 103 2.94 3.48 -0.34
N GLY A 104 3.00 2.88 -1.54
CA GLY A 104 1.81 2.63 -2.35
C GLY A 104 1.59 3.60 -3.51
N TYR A 105 2.52 4.49 -3.80
CA TYR A 105 2.39 5.52 -4.85
C TYR A 105 2.61 4.98 -6.27
N GLN A 106 3.07 3.75 -6.44
CA GLN A 106 3.48 3.17 -7.73
C GLN A 106 2.37 3.08 -8.77
N MET A 107 1.11 3.05 -8.33
CA MET A 107 -0.05 2.91 -9.22
C MET A 107 -0.69 4.25 -9.59
N LEU A 108 -0.21 5.36 -9.02
CA LEU A 108 -0.73 6.68 -9.35
C LEU A 108 -0.39 7.06 -10.79
N GLN A 109 -1.36 7.69 -11.42
CA GLN A 109 -1.25 8.31 -12.75
C GLN A 109 -1.65 9.78 -12.67
N GLN A 110 -1.39 10.56 -13.70
CA GLN A 110 -1.77 11.98 -13.73
C GLN A 110 -3.27 12.19 -13.57
N GLU A 111 -4.08 11.41 -14.30
CA GLU A 111 -5.54 11.36 -14.14
C GLU A 111 -5.96 9.99 -13.65
N LEU A 112 -6.70 9.93 -12.57
CA LEU A 112 -7.21 8.71 -11.97
C LEU A 112 -8.57 8.30 -12.57
N SER A 113 -9.00 7.08 -12.29
CA SER A 113 -10.27 6.54 -12.79
C SER A 113 -11.50 7.34 -12.32
N ASP A 114 -11.41 8.00 -11.19
CA ASP A 114 -12.42 8.88 -10.61
C ASP A 114 -12.34 10.33 -11.11
N LYS A 115 -11.50 10.61 -12.13
CA LYS A 115 -11.27 11.93 -12.71
C LYS A 115 -10.55 12.94 -11.80
N THR A 116 -10.05 12.53 -10.67
CA THR A 116 -9.15 13.33 -9.84
C THR A 116 -7.71 13.22 -10.35
N LEU A 117 -6.85 14.11 -9.91
CA LEU A 117 -5.43 14.09 -10.27
C LEU A 117 -4.63 13.26 -9.25
N GLY A 118 -3.64 12.49 -9.74
CA GLY A 118 -2.73 11.77 -8.87
C GLY A 118 -1.91 12.69 -7.97
N THR A 119 -1.60 13.89 -8.44
CA THR A 119 -0.94 14.94 -7.62
C THR A 119 -1.79 15.38 -6.45
N ASP A 120 -3.12 15.47 -6.61
CA ASP A 120 -4.03 15.80 -5.49
C ASP A 120 -4.00 14.73 -4.40
N ARG A 121 -3.75 13.46 -4.77
CA ARG A 121 -3.58 12.36 -3.80
C ARG A 121 -2.28 12.47 -3.02
N ILE A 122 -1.21 12.93 -3.67
CA ILE A 122 0.06 13.22 -3.00
C ILE A 122 -0.13 14.37 -2.01
N ASP A 123 -0.80 15.44 -2.42
CA ASP A 123 -1.09 16.59 -1.56
C ASP A 123 -1.98 16.18 -0.36
N ALA A 124 -2.95 15.29 -0.57
CA ALA A 124 -3.76 14.74 0.51
C ALA A 124 -2.90 13.93 1.50
N SER A 125 -1.97 13.12 1.01
CA SER A 125 -1.02 12.39 1.85
C SER A 125 -0.15 13.34 2.69
N ILE A 126 0.33 14.41 2.09
CA ILE A 126 1.13 15.44 2.78
C ILE A 126 0.33 16.08 3.92
N LYS A 127 -0.92 16.41 3.70
CA LYS A 127 -1.79 16.99 4.75
C LYS A 127 -2.02 16.03 5.92
N VAL A 128 -2.17 14.74 5.63
CA VAL A 128 -2.28 13.72 6.69
C VAL A 128 -0.95 13.60 7.44
N LEU A 129 0.16 13.56 6.71
CA LEU A 129 1.50 13.49 7.29
C LEU A 129 1.78 14.67 8.22
N GLU A 130 1.45 15.89 7.81
CA GLU A 130 1.63 17.10 8.62
C GLU A 130 0.84 17.04 9.93
N LYS A 131 -0.35 16.44 9.95
CA LYS A 131 -1.10 16.21 11.19
C LYS A 131 -0.36 15.24 12.11
N TRP A 132 0.15 14.13 11.59
CA TRP A 132 0.89 13.14 12.37
C TRP A 132 2.17 13.71 12.96
N VAL A 133 2.94 14.47 12.18
CA VAL A 133 4.16 15.16 12.63
C VAL A 133 3.85 16.13 13.76
N ASN A 134 2.74 16.84 13.70
CA ASN A 134 2.35 17.79 14.75
C ASN A 134 1.89 17.09 16.03
N SER A 135 1.27 15.92 15.92
CA SER A 135 0.77 15.14 17.06
C SER A 135 1.88 14.35 17.77
N ASN A 136 2.92 13.92 17.06
CA ASN A 136 4.02 13.15 17.62
C ASN A 136 5.36 13.63 17.06
N LYS A 137 6.23 14.18 17.93
CA LYS A 137 7.49 14.81 17.53
C LYS A 137 8.71 13.86 17.50
N ASN A 138 8.56 12.62 17.94
CA ASN A 138 9.69 11.69 18.13
C ASN A 138 9.62 10.49 17.17
N HIS A 139 8.99 10.63 16.00
CA HIS A 139 8.92 9.55 15.02
C HIS A 139 9.88 9.77 13.86
N ILE A 140 10.23 8.68 13.21
CA ILE A 140 10.98 8.66 11.94
C ILE A 140 9.99 8.43 10.82
N LEU A 141 10.01 9.28 9.81
CA LEU A 141 9.22 9.16 8.60
C LEU A 141 10.05 8.52 7.50
N HIS A 142 9.55 7.46 6.91
CA HIS A 142 10.17 6.77 5.79
C HIS A 142 9.25 6.74 4.58
N LEU A 143 9.76 7.11 3.43
CA LEU A 143 9.06 6.97 2.15
C LEU A 143 9.69 5.84 1.34
N GLU A 144 8.92 4.80 1.07
CA GLU A 144 9.27 3.75 0.11
C GLU A 144 8.78 4.16 -1.27
N MET A 145 9.71 4.45 -2.17
CA MET A 145 9.41 5.07 -3.48
C MET A 145 8.62 4.15 -4.40
N ALA A 146 8.92 2.87 -4.41
CA ALA A 146 8.39 1.89 -5.35
C ALA A 146 8.54 2.33 -6.83
N SER A 147 8.31 1.40 -7.77
CA SER A 147 8.53 1.67 -9.21
C SER A 147 7.38 2.47 -9.83
N THR A 148 7.32 3.76 -9.56
CA THR A 148 6.32 4.69 -10.13
C THR A 148 6.63 4.94 -11.61
N GLN A 149 5.72 4.52 -12.51
CA GLN A 149 5.95 4.60 -13.96
C GLN A 149 5.71 6.01 -14.53
N ASP A 150 4.77 6.75 -13.96
CA ASP A 150 4.44 8.09 -14.43
C ASP A 150 5.50 9.11 -13.99
N VAL A 151 6.14 9.75 -14.97
CA VAL A 151 7.23 10.72 -14.76
C VAL A 151 6.77 11.95 -13.98
N VAL A 152 5.54 12.44 -14.22
CA VAL A 152 5.00 13.62 -13.52
C VAL A 152 4.72 13.30 -12.07
N ILE A 153 4.14 12.13 -11.79
CA ILE A 153 3.91 11.65 -10.42
C ILE A 153 5.24 11.45 -9.71
N ARG A 154 6.22 10.82 -10.36
CA ARG A 154 7.55 10.59 -9.81
C ARG A 154 8.25 11.89 -9.42
N LYS A 155 8.21 12.88 -10.32
CA LYS A 155 8.74 14.20 -10.03
C LYS A 155 8.02 14.90 -8.87
N ASN A 156 6.70 14.82 -8.83
CA ASN A 156 5.91 15.42 -7.76
C ASN A 156 6.22 14.77 -6.39
N LEU A 157 6.37 13.44 -6.35
CA LEU A 157 6.77 12.71 -5.13
C LEU A 157 8.14 13.21 -4.64
N LEU A 158 9.10 13.36 -5.56
CA LEU A 158 10.45 13.79 -5.21
C LEU A 158 10.46 15.24 -4.69
N ASP A 159 9.80 16.15 -5.40
CA ASP A 159 9.83 17.57 -5.09
C ASP A 159 9.05 17.91 -3.80
N ASN A 160 7.94 17.22 -3.54
CA ASN A 160 6.99 17.61 -2.50
C ASN A 160 6.94 16.67 -1.30
N LEU A 161 7.00 15.36 -1.50
CA LEU A 161 6.86 14.39 -0.41
C LEU A 161 8.22 13.94 0.12
N ALA A 162 9.17 13.63 -0.75
CA ALA A 162 10.51 13.16 -0.34
C ALA A 162 11.24 14.19 0.52
N THR A 163 10.97 15.47 0.34
CA THR A 163 11.55 16.57 1.15
C THR A 163 10.99 16.66 2.57
N LYS A 164 9.94 15.92 2.88
CA LYS A 164 9.23 15.95 4.18
C LYS A 164 9.48 14.71 5.04
N VAL A 165 10.27 13.77 4.57
CA VAL A 165 10.58 12.53 5.26
C VAL A 165 12.03 12.46 5.69
N ASP A 166 12.33 11.65 6.72
CA ASP A 166 13.68 11.49 7.26
C ASP A 166 14.51 10.49 6.47
N SER A 167 13.87 9.57 5.76
CA SER A 167 14.57 8.57 4.96
C SER A 167 13.77 8.12 3.73
N LEU A 168 14.49 7.71 2.68
CA LEU A 168 13.95 7.18 1.43
C LEU A 168 14.42 5.75 1.22
N GLY A 169 13.47 4.86 0.87
CA GLY A 169 13.73 3.51 0.39
C GLY A 169 13.54 3.42 -1.11
N PHE A 170 14.51 2.84 -1.80
CA PHE A 170 14.45 2.56 -3.23
C PHE A 170 15.47 1.46 -3.59
N ASN A 171 15.18 0.71 -4.65
CA ASN A 171 16.12 -0.22 -5.25
C ASN A 171 16.91 0.45 -6.38
N GLU A 172 17.84 -0.28 -7.01
CA GLU A 172 18.71 0.25 -8.07
C GLU A 172 17.93 0.75 -9.29
N ARG A 173 16.84 0.09 -9.62
CA ARG A 173 15.99 0.48 -10.75
C ARG A 173 15.26 1.78 -10.45
N GLU A 174 14.68 1.87 -9.27
CA GLU A 174 13.97 3.06 -8.80
C GLU A 174 14.89 4.26 -8.68
N LEU A 175 16.16 4.04 -8.27
CA LEU A 175 17.15 5.11 -8.27
C LEU A 175 17.42 5.65 -9.69
N ILE A 176 17.54 4.77 -10.69
CA ILE A 176 17.70 5.20 -12.08
C ILE A 176 16.49 6.02 -12.52
N ASP A 177 15.28 5.51 -12.22
CA ASP A 177 14.04 6.19 -12.56
C ASP A 177 13.92 7.57 -11.87
N LEU A 178 14.46 7.73 -10.65
CA LEU A 178 14.52 9.02 -9.96
C LEU A 178 15.51 9.99 -10.59
N LEU A 179 16.67 9.51 -11.02
CA LEU A 179 17.67 10.35 -11.67
C LEU A 179 17.20 10.93 -13.02
N GLU A 180 16.21 10.33 -13.65
CA GLU A 180 15.61 10.86 -14.88
C GLU A 180 14.75 12.13 -14.65
N VAL A 181 14.36 12.43 -13.40
CA VAL A 181 13.46 13.54 -13.07
C VAL A 181 14.10 14.65 -12.22
N ILE A 182 15.37 14.48 -11.84
CA ILE A 182 16.22 15.49 -11.22
C ILE A 182 16.81 16.39 -12.32
#